data_ff30cd0353a0fcadcfe734579510671c
#
_entry.id   ff30cd0353a0fcadcfe734579510671c
#
_cell.length_a   1.000
_cell.length_b   1.000
_cell.length_c   1.000
_cell.angle_alpha   90.00
_cell.angle_beta   90.00
_cell.angle_gamma   90.00
#
_symmetry.space_group_name_H-M   'P 1'
#
loop_
_entity.id
_entity.type
_entity.pdbx_description
1 polymer ?
#
loop_
_entity_poly.entity_id
_entity_poly.type
_entity_poly.pdbx_seq_one_letter_code
_entity_poly.pdbx_strand_id
1 'polypeptide(L)'
;MDNGEQLTEQEKNNLAVCKEQGLPDHAELIDDVFYIWKTRFGLFSTMTKQGRKMLTGATRDGVITMTHWHLKCEQDGTLDQYTRVVGSAIVGGKL
;
A
#
# COMPACT_ATOMS: atom_id res chain seq x y z
N MET A 1 10.17 -28.08 6.57
CA MET A 1 9.86 -27.55 6.64
C MET A 1 9.70 -26.71 7.10
N ASP A 2 9.83 -26.32 7.18
CA ASP A 2 9.51 -25.68 7.62
C ASP A 2 9.11 -24.90 7.45
N ASN A 3 8.81 -24.84 7.50
CA ASN A 3 8.04 -24.23 7.21
C ASN A 3 7.60 -23.04 7.45
N GLY A 4 7.57 -22.64 8.60
CA GLY A 4 7.02 -21.37 8.93
C GLY A 4 7.53 -20.26 8.09
N GLU A 5 8.64 -20.44 7.55
CA GLU A 5 9.23 -19.40 6.71
C GLU A 5 8.89 -19.50 5.25
N GLN A 6 8.19 -20.56 4.93
CA GLN A 6 7.81 -20.76 3.54
C GLN A 6 6.50 -20.07 3.27
N LEU A 7 6.42 -19.43 2.13
CA LEU A 7 5.19 -18.81 1.73
C LEU A 7 4.19 -19.87 1.31
N THR A 8 2.92 -19.62 1.60
CA THR A 8 1.86 -20.48 1.08
C THR A 8 1.76 -20.28 -0.42
N GLU A 9 1.01 -21.17 -1.07
CA GLU A 9 0.79 -21.05 -2.51
C GLU A 9 0.12 -19.72 -2.82
N GLN A 10 -0.83 -19.33 -1.99
CA GLN A 10 -1.53 -18.06 -2.16
C GLN A 10 -0.56 -16.88 -2.04
N GLU A 11 0.33 -16.94 -1.07
CA GLU A 11 1.29 -15.86 -0.87
C GLU A 11 2.27 -15.75 -2.03
N LYS A 12 2.70 -16.88 -2.57
CA LYS A 12 3.59 -16.87 -3.72
C LYS A 12 2.91 -16.27 -4.94
N ASN A 13 1.64 -16.62 -5.14
CA ASN A 13 0.87 -16.06 -6.24
C ASN A 13 0.68 -14.56 -6.08
N ASN A 14 0.39 -14.13 -4.86
CA ASN A 14 0.23 -12.70 -4.58
C ASN A 14 1.52 -11.94 -4.84
N LEU A 15 2.65 -12.50 -4.43
CA LEU A 15 3.93 -11.84 -4.65
C LEU A 15 4.24 -11.72 -6.14
N ALA A 16 3.91 -12.76 -6.92
CA ALA A 16 4.10 -12.71 -8.36
C ALA A 16 3.26 -11.60 -8.98
N VAL A 17 2.01 -11.46 -8.53
CA VAL A 17 1.15 -10.38 -9.01
C VAL A 17 1.74 -9.02 -8.65
N CYS A 18 2.22 -8.88 -7.42
CA CYS A 18 2.84 -7.62 -6.99
C CYS A 18 4.02 -7.25 -7.89
N LYS A 19 4.85 -8.21 -8.22
CA LYS A 19 6.01 -7.96 -9.08
C LYS A 19 5.59 -7.58 -10.48
N GLU A 20 4.53 -8.20 -10.99
CA GLU A 20 3.96 -7.83 -12.28
C GLU A 20 3.46 -6.40 -12.29
N GLN A 21 2.97 -5.93 -11.15
CA GLN A 21 2.47 -4.57 -11.03
C GLN A 21 3.57 -3.55 -10.76
N GLY A 22 4.81 -4.00 -10.67
CA GLY A 22 5.93 -3.09 -10.53
C GLY A 22 6.56 -3.02 -9.16
N LEU A 23 6.30 -3.98 -8.29
CA LEU A 23 6.90 -4.00 -6.95
C LEU A 23 8.41 -4.21 -7.07
N PRO A 24 9.23 -3.27 -6.58
CA PRO A 24 10.68 -3.43 -6.68
C PRO A 24 11.20 -4.37 -5.60
N ASP A 25 12.41 -4.90 -5.84
CA ASP A 25 13.02 -5.84 -4.91
C ASP A 25 13.32 -5.20 -3.56
N HIS A 26 13.54 -3.88 -3.53
CA HIS A 26 13.88 -3.20 -2.28
C HIS A 26 12.65 -2.79 -1.47
N ALA A 27 11.46 -3.14 -1.89
CA ALA A 27 10.25 -2.79 -1.16
C ALA A 27 10.24 -3.46 0.21
N GLU A 28 9.73 -2.74 1.19
CA GLU A 28 9.66 -3.19 2.57
C GLU A 28 8.22 -3.54 2.91
N LEU A 29 8.01 -4.68 3.57
CA LEU A 29 6.67 -5.09 4.00
C LEU A 29 6.36 -4.45 5.35
N ILE A 30 5.24 -3.75 5.43
CA ILE A 30 4.83 -3.02 6.63
C ILE A 30 3.71 -3.78 7.32
N ASP A 31 3.96 -4.18 8.57
CA ASP A 31 2.96 -4.85 9.43
C ASP A 31 2.29 -6.04 8.77
N ASP A 32 2.99 -6.67 7.83
CA ASP A 32 2.47 -7.83 7.10
C ASP A 32 1.20 -7.50 6.33
N VAL A 33 1.01 -6.23 5.96
CA VAL A 33 -0.22 -5.76 5.33
C VAL A 33 0.03 -5.22 3.92
N PHE A 34 1.04 -4.38 3.75
CA PHE A 34 1.34 -3.78 2.45
C PHE A 34 2.82 -3.50 2.32
N TYR A 35 3.26 -3.25 1.08
CA TYR A 35 4.64 -2.90 0.79
C TYR A 35 4.79 -1.41 0.62
N ILE A 36 5.97 -0.88 0.99
CA ILE A 36 6.32 0.51 0.72
C ILE A 36 7.73 0.55 0.14
N TRP A 37 7.96 1.48 -0.79
CA TRP A 37 9.27 1.68 -1.38
C TRP A 37 9.44 3.12 -1.79
N LYS A 38 10.69 3.53 -1.92
CA LYS A 38 11.00 4.88 -2.39
C LYS A 38 11.19 4.81 -3.90
N THR A 39 10.47 5.67 -4.61
CA THR A 39 10.57 5.71 -6.07
C THR A 39 11.81 6.47 -6.49
N ARG A 40 12.13 6.38 -7.77
CA ARG A 40 13.29 7.12 -8.31
C ARG A 40 13.09 8.62 -8.26
N PHE A 41 11.86 9.07 -8.05
CA PHE A 41 11.56 10.49 -7.93
C PHE A 41 11.61 10.98 -6.49
N GLY A 42 12.01 10.13 -5.57
CA GLY A 42 12.10 10.50 -4.17
C GLY A 42 10.79 10.45 -3.42
N LEU A 43 9.77 9.88 -4.01
CA LEU A 43 8.48 9.71 -3.35
C LEU A 43 8.37 8.31 -2.78
N PHE A 44 7.37 8.11 -1.92
CA PHE A 44 7.11 6.79 -1.35
C PHE A 44 5.80 6.27 -1.88
N SER A 45 5.79 5.02 -2.32
CA SER A 45 4.60 4.37 -2.87
C SER A 45 4.28 3.13 -2.08
N THR A 46 3.00 2.77 -2.02
CA THR A 46 2.55 1.57 -1.33
C THR A 46 1.72 0.69 -2.25
N MET A 47 1.71 -0.60 -1.92
CA MET A 47 0.99 -1.61 -2.69
C MET A 47 0.55 -2.71 -1.73
N THR A 48 -0.70 -3.16 -1.85
CA THR A 48 -1.17 -4.24 -1.00
C THR A 48 -0.44 -5.54 -1.33
N LYS A 49 -0.53 -6.51 -0.43
CA LYS A 49 0.08 -7.81 -0.67
C LYS A 49 -0.54 -8.54 -1.86
N GLN A 50 -1.72 -8.11 -2.29
CA GLN A 50 -2.41 -8.70 -3.44
C GLN A 50 -2.09 -7.97 -4.75
N GLY A 51 -1.23 -6.97 -4.71
CA GLY A 51 -0.78 -6.31 -5.93
C GLY A 51 -1.57 -5.07 -6.31
N ARG A 52 -2.39 -4.54 -5.42
CA ARG A 52 -3.15 -3.33 -5.70
C ARG A 52 -2.35 -2.10 -5.29
N LYS A 53 -2.09 -1.22 -6.22
CA LYS A 53 -1.39 0.02 -5.92
C LYS A 53 -2.27 0.91 -5.05
N MET A 54 -1.67 1.50 -4.03
CA MET A 54 -2.41 2.27 -3.06
C MET A 54 -2.13 3.76 -3.17
N LEU A 55 -1.05 4.23 -2.53
CA LEU A 55 -0.80 5.66 -2.39
C LEU A 55 0.62 6.00 -2.78
N THR A 56 0.84 7.27 -3.09
CA THR A 56 2.17 7.82 -3.32
C THR A 56 2.22 9.17 -2.63
N GLY A 57 3.29 9.42 -1.91
CA GLY A 57 3.41 10.68 -1.18
C GLY A 57 4.85 11.02 -0.87
N ALA A 58 5.05 12.18 -0.27
CA ALA A 58 6.37 12.75 -0.07
C ALA A 58 7.11 12.18 1.14
N THR A 59 6.40 11.69 2.15
CA THR A 59 7.05 11.19 3.35
C THR A 59 6.66 9.74 3.61
N ARG A 60 7.62 9.00 4.16
CA ARG A 60 7.40 7.59 4.46
C ARG A 60 6.29 7.42 5.50
N ASP A 61 6.42 8.15 6.61
CA ASP A 61 5.45 8.02 7.70
C ASP A 61 4.06 8.43 7.28
N GLY A 62 3.96 9.51 6.50
CA GLY A 62 2.67 9.98 6.02
C GLY A 62 1.98 8.95 5.13
N VAL A 63 2.75 8.35 4.21
CA VAL A 63 2.19 7.36 3.31
C VAL A 63 1.78 6.10 4.06
N ILE A 64 2.57 5.68 5.05
CA ILE A 64 2.22 4.52 5.86
C ILE A 64 0.91 4.77 6.61
N THR A 65 0.81 5.92 7.25
CA THR A 65 -0.39 6.27 8.02
C THR A 65 -1.62 6.31 7.14
N MET A 66 -1.51 6.95 5.98
CA MET A 66 -2.64 7.08 5.07
C MET A 66 -3.03 5.74 4.45
N THR A 67 -2.06 4.89 4.16
CA THR A 67 -2.37 3.57 3.62
C THR A 67 -3.13 2.72 4.64
N HIS A 68 -2.69 2.75 5.89
CA HIS A 68 -3.40 2.05 6.97
C HIS A 68 -4.83 2.60 7.11
N TRP A 69 -4.98 3.90 7.07
CA TRP A 69 -6.28 4.53 7.19
C TRP A 69 -7.19 4.11 6.03
N HIS A 70 -6.66 4.14 4.81
CA HIS A 70 -7.43 3.73 3.65
C HIS A 70 -7.94 2.29 3.80
N LEU A 71 -7.04 1.39 4.17
CA LEU A 71 -7.41 -0.03 4.31
C LEU A 71 -8.42 -0.22 5.44
N LYS A 72 -8.27 0.52 6.52
CA LYS A 72 -9.22 0.44 7.63
C LYS A 72 -10.59 0.94 7.19
N CYS A 73 -10.64 2.03 6.44
CA CYS A 73 -11.91 2.57 5.96
C CYS A 73 -12.61 1.61 5.02
N GLU A 74 -11.84 0.93 4.18
CA GLU A 74 -12.44 -0.10 3.31
C GLU A 74 -13.06 -1.20 4.14
N GLN A 75 -12.33 -1.63 5.17
CA GLN A 75 -12.79 -2.71 6.04
C GLN A 75 -14.04 -2.32 6.82
N ASP A 76 -14.10 -1.06 7.27
CA ASP A 76 -15.18 -0.55 8.08
C ASP A 76 -16.36 -0.03 7.25
N GLY A 77 -16.21 0.06 5.94
CA GLY A 77 -17.24 0.61 5.09
C GLY A 77 -17.33 2.13 5.12
N THR A 78 -16.26 2.80 5.55
CA THR A 78 -16.25 4.27 5.66
C THR A 78 -15.35 4.91 4.62
N LEU A 79 -15.14 4.26 3.50
CA LEU A 79 -14.24 4.75 2.47
C LEU A 79 -14.65 6.10 1.92
N ASP A 80 -15.95 6.37 1.88
CA ASP A 80 -16.44 7.67 1.42
C ASP A 80 -15.88 8.82 2.24
N GLN A 81 -15.84 8.66 3.55
CA GLN A 81 -15.31 9.69 4.44
C GLN A 81 -13.83 9.89 4.21
N TYR A 82 -13.09 8.79 4.07
CA TYR A 82 -11.67 8.84 3.80
C TYR A 82 -11.41 9.61 2.49
N THR A 83 -12.13 9.23 1.44
CA THR A 83 -11.95 9.84 0.13
C THR A 83 -12.26 11.33 0.16
N ARG A 84 -13.30 11.70 0.90
CA ARG A 84 -13.70 13.11 1.02
C ARG A 84 -12.60 13.94 1.67
N VAL A 85 -12.04 13.43 2.75
CA VAL A 85 -11.01 14.15 3.48
C VAL A 85 -9.71 14.22 2.69
N VAL A 86 -9.24 13.07 2.22
CA VAL A 86 -7.96 12.99 1.52
C VAL A 86 -8.04 13.69 0.18
N GLY A 87 -9.12 13.51 -0.54
CA GLY A 87 -9.31 14.15 -1.81
C GLY A 87 -9.30 15.66 -1.69
N SER A 88 -9.97 16.16 -0.66
CA SER A 88 -10.03 17.59 -0.42
C SER A 88 -8.65 18.15 -0.10
N ALA A 89 -7.88 17.42 0.68
CA ALA A 89 -6.54 17.88 1.05
C ALA A 89 -5.57 17.81 -0.13
N ILE A 90 -5.65 16.74 -0.90
CA ILE A 90 -4.70 16.50 -1.97
C ILE A 90 -4.98 17.36 -3.19
N VAL A 91 -6.26 17.51 -3.52
CA VAL A 91 -6.65 18.30 -4.68
C VAL A 91 -6.86 19.76 -4.34
N GLY A 92 -6.43 20.17 -3.17
CA GLY A 92 -6.48 21.56 -2.81
C GLY A 92 -7.88 22.12 -2.71
N GLY A 93 -8.81 21.30 -2.32
CA GLY A 93 -10.18 21.76 -2.17
C GLY A 93 -10.89 21.98 -3.48
N LYS A 94 -10.37 21.41 -4.50
CA LYS A 94 -10.99 21.52 -5.80
C LYS A 94 -12.38 20.93 -5.85
N LEU A 95 -12.60 20.04 -4.98
CA LEU A 95 -13.89 19.35 -4.94
C LEU A 95 -15.03 20.25 -4.53
#